data_316e3547801cbc05f2cf77217ab3282e
#
_entry.id   316e3547801cbc05f2cf77217ab3282e
#
_cell.length_a   1.000
_cell.length_b   1.000
_cell.length_c   1.000
_cell.angle_alpha   90.00
_cell.angle_beta   90.00
_cell.angle_gamma   90.00
#
_symmetry.space_group_name_H-M   'P 1'
#
loop_
_entity.id
_entity.type
_entity.pdbx_description
1 polymer ?
#
loop_
_entity_poly.entity_id
_entity_poly.type
_entity_poly.pdbx_seq_one_letter_code
_entity_poly.pdbx_strand_id
1 'polypeptide(L)'
;MILYIGIISFLIIFSIGGLRGVKQRTLLKISLVILGFLATIRRLEIGNDTKNYYELFKNICITHDYHNMTWRFEIGYLWLNKVISYLTNDFTLFLGIINVFIYVVYYIFIKRYSKNYMMSVFLFFTLGMWGNTLSIIRLELAITVALLGFMIIDNNKLNSFWGISVSLIPVTLQRISIIYVLGLLVPKRINKKFLRYSLTIALIAVLVLPTIINYVGSLVPYFSEFYLQRGGMYSVDGIKLASVMNMIMALLVFLFGFIIYTKYNKTDNQIKDIALQINMVWSGFLILLVSLRFNLLDRCSYLYWNF
;
A
#
# COMPACT_ATOMS: atom_id res chain seq x y z
N MET A 1 19.98 11.63 -2.94
CA MET A 1 19.74 12.58 -1.84
C MET A 1 19.20 13.92 -2.34
N ILE A 2 19.85 14.59 -3.29
CA ILE A 2 19.44 15.91 -3.84
C ILE A 2 18.01 15.92 -4.36
N LEU A 3 17.58 14.89 -5.13
CA LEU A 3 16.22 14.77 -5.66
C LEU A 3 15.17 14.75 -4.54
N TYR A 4 15.40 13.97 -3.47
CA TYR A 4 14.47 13.89 -2.34
C TYR A 4 14.34 15.25 -1.62
N ILE A 5 15.46 15.92 -1.38
CA ILE A 5 15.45 17.27 -0.79
C ILE A 5 14.70 18.25 -1.69
N GLY A 6 14.93 18.17 -3.01
CA GLY A 6 14.22 19.00 -3.99
C GLY A 6 12.70 18.78 -3.96
N ILE A 7 12.25 17.52 -3.92
CA ILE A 7 10.82 17.19 -3.84
C ILE A 7 10.21 17.66 -2.51
N ILE A 8 10.90 17.45 -1.38
CA ILE A 8 10.42 17.92 -0.08
C ILE A 8 10.29 19.45 -0.08
N SER A 9 11.31 20.17 -0.55
CA SER A 9 11.28 21.63 -0.64
C SER A 9 10.13 22.11 -1.53
N PHE A 10 9.93 21.47 -2.70
CA PHE A 10 8.83 21.73 -3.59
C PHE A 10 7.47 21.54 -2.91
N LEU A 11 7.25 20.42 -2.20
CA LEU A 11 6.00 20.14 -1.51
C LEU A 11 5.74 21.12 -0.35
N ILE A 12 6.79 21.56 0.37
CA ILE A 12 6.67 22.58 1.41
C ILE A 12 6.25 23.91 0.81
N ILE A 13 6.92 24.37 -0.28
CA ILE A 13 6.58 25.61 -0.98
C ILE A 13 5.14 25.59 -1.47
N PHE A 14 4.69 24.47 -2.06
CA PHE A 14 3.32 24.30 -2.54
C PHE A 14 2.30 24.26 -1.39
N SER A 15 2.67 23.69 -0.25
CA SER A 15 1.83 23.73 0.96
C SER A 15 1.60 25.16 1.44
N ILE A 16 2.65 25.98 1.47
CA ILE A 16 2.58 27.39 1.81
C ILE A 16 1.78 28.17 0.75
N GLY A 17 2.01 27.90 -0.53
CA GLY A 17 1.25 28.51 -1.65
C GLY A 17 -0.24 28.21 -1.60
N GLY A 18 -0.63 27.01 -1.18
CA GLY A 18 -2.02 26.64 -0.94
C GLY A 18 -2.71 27.45 0.16
N LEU A 19 -1.95 27.92 1.15
CA LEU A 19 -2.44 28.85 2.18
C LEU A 19 -2.68 30.27 1.65
N ARG A 20 -2.01 30.63 0.53
CA ARG A 20 -2.06 31.99 -0.07
C ARG A 20 -3.08 32.14 -1.22
N GLY A 21 -4.08 31.24 -1.32
CA GLY A 21 -5.18 31.39 -2.28
C GLY A 21 -5.01 30.70 -3.64
N VAL A 22 -3.88 30.00 -3.89
CA VAL A 22 -3.77 29.14 -5.07
C VAL A 22 -4.72 27.95 -4.91
N LYS A 23 -5.48 27.62 -5.98
CA LYS A 23 -6.47 26.52 -5.95
C LYS A 23 -5.76 25.21 -5.56
N GLN A 24 -5.98 24.72 -4.35
CA GLN A 24 -5.38 23.49 -3.83
C GLN A 24 -5.55 22.28 -4.76
N ARG A 25 -6.66 22.21 -5.52
CA ARG A 25 -6.91 21.17 -6.53
C ARG A 25 -5.89 21.19 -7.67
N THR A 26 -5.47 22.37 -8.09
CA THR A 26 -4.46 22.53 -9.15
C THR A 26 -3.09 22.09 -8.63
N LEU A 27 -2.74 22.48 -7.40
CA LEU A 27 -1.50 22.06 -6.75
C LEU A 27 -1.44 20.53 -6.57
N LEU A 28 -2.55 19.91 -6.15
CA LEU A 28 -2.65 18.45 -6.05
C LEU A 28 -2.37 17.77 -7.40
N LYS A 29 -3.01 18.26 -8.49
CA LYS A 29 -2.78 17.70 -9.83
C LYS A 29 -1.32 17.79 -10.23
N ILE A 30 -0.72 19.00 -10.10
CA ILE A 30 0.66 19.24 -10.50
C ILE A 30 1.61 18.35 -9.68
N SER A 31 1.43 18.26 -8.37
CA SER A 31 2.28 17.44 -7.51
C SER A 31 2.22 15.96 -7.87
N LEU A 32 1.02 15.40 -8.09
CA LEU A 32 0.86 14.00 -8.46
C LEU A 32 1.38 13.71 -9.88
N VAL A 33 1.21 14.64 -10.83
CA VAL A 33 1.78 14.51 -12.18
C VAL A 33 3.31 14.49 -12.12
N ILE A 34 3.93 15.37 -11.34
CA ILE A 34 5.38 15.39 -11.18
C ILE A 34 5.88 14.09 -10.54
N LEU A 35 5.25 13.63 -9.44
CA LEU A 35 5.63 12.39 -8.78
C LEU A 35 5.44 11.17 -9.69
N GLY A 36 4.34 11.12 -10.46
CA GLY A 36 4.07 10.06 -11.42
C GLY A 36 5.04 10.08 -12.61
N PHE A 37 5.40 11.25 -13.12
CA PHE A 37 6.40 11.40 -14.15
C PHE A 37 7.77 10.91 -13.69
N LEU A 38 8.23 11.32 -12.51
CA LEU A 38 9.47 10.84 -11.91
C LEU A 38 9.47 9.33 -11.69
N ALA A 39 8.33 8.77 -11.28
CA ALA A 39 8.17 7.33 -11.14
C ALA A 39 8.25 6.59 -12.48
N THR A 40 7.86 7.23 -13.58
CA THR A 40 7.88 6.65 -14.92
C THR A 40 9.28 6.64 -15.54
N ILE A 41 10.01 7.76 -15.46
CA ILE A 41 11.34 7.90 -16.10
C ILE A 41 12.50 7.36 -15.26
N ARG A 42 12.19 6.66 -14.16
CA ARG A 42 13.23 6.12 -13.28
C ARG A 42 14.12 5.09 -13.97
N ARG A 43 15.38 5.02 -13.54
CA ARG A 43 16.32 3.98 -13.97
C ARG A 43 15.93 2.62 -13.39
N LEU A 44 16.39 1.54 -14.04
CA LEU A 44 16.12 0.15 -13.59
C LEU A 44 16.70 -0.18 -12.22
N GLU A 45 17.74 0.53 -11.79
CA GLU A 45 18.36 0.37 -10.46
C GLU A 45 17.51 1.00 -9.34
N ILE A 46 16.52 1.84 -9.69
CA ILE A 46 15.65 2.49 -8.71
C ILE A 46 14.45 1.57 -8.43
N GLY A 47 14.34 1.14 -7.18
CA GLY A 47 13.34 0.19 -6.73
C GLY A 47 13.83 -1.26 -6.77
N ASN A 48 13.65 -1.96 -5.65
CA ASN A 48 14.20 -3.29 -5.42
C ASN A 48 13.73 -4.34 -6.44
N ASP A 49 12.47 -4.25 -6.88
CA ASP A 49 11.87 -5.24 -7.77
C ASP A 49 11.81 -4.77 -9.25
N THR A 50 12.29 -3.56 -9.58
CA THR A 50 12.14 -2.97 -10.92
C THR A 50 12.81 -3.81 -12.01
N LYS A 51 14.00 -4.35 -11.75
CA LYS A 51 14.69 -5.26 -12.69
C LYS A 51 13.90 -6.53 -12.96
N ASN A 52 13.31 -7.13 -11.92
CA ASN A 52 12.47 -8.33 -12.06
C ASN A 52 11.22 -8.05 -12.93
N TYR A 53 10.63 -6.85 -12.80
CA TYR A 53 9.48 -6.45 -13.64
C TYR A 53 9.89 -6.16 -15.09
N TYR A 54 11.08 -5.58 -15.29
CA TYR A 54 11.64 -5.37 -16.61
C TYR A 54 11.87 -6.69 -17.34
N GLU A 55 12.55 -7.64 -16.69
CA GLU A 55 12.83 -8.97 -17.25
C GLU A 55 11.54 -9.73 -17.58
N LEU A 56 10.54 -9.68 -16.68
CA LEU A 56 9.24 -10.27 -16.92
C LEU A 56 8.57 -9.66 -18.15
N PHE A 57 8.46 -8.32 -18.22
CA PHE A 57 7.82 -7.63 -19.32
C PHE A 57 8.51 -7.91 -20.65
N LYS A 58 9.85 -7.84 -20.70
CA LYS A 58 10.63 -8.15 -21.89
C LYS A 58 10.42 -9.58 -22.36
N ASN A 59 10.42 -10.54 -21.44
CA ASN A 59 10.13 -11.94 -21.79
C ASN A 59 8.74 -12.11 -22.42
N ILE A 60 7.72 -11.48 -21.85
CA ILE A 60 6.36 -11.54 -22.38
C ILE A 60 6.26 -10.86 -23.76
N CYS A 61 7.00 -9.77 -23.99
CA CYS A 61 7.06 -9.11 -25.31
C CYS A 61 7.66 -10.02 -26.38
N ILE A 62 8.65 -10.88 -26.02
CA ILE A 62 9.32 -11.79 -26.95
C ILE A 62 8.51 -13.06 -27.18
N THR A 63 8.05 -13.68 -26.12
CA THR A 63 7.42 -15.01 -26.16
C THR A 63 5.91 -14.95 -26.42
N HIS A 64 5.27 -13.81 -26.14
CA HIS A 64 3.83 -13.64 -26.09
C HIS A 64 3.10 -14.67 -25.18
N ASP A 65 3.87 -15.33 -24.32
CA ASP A 65 3.40 -16.33 -23.36
C ASP A 65 3.88 -16.02 -21.95
N TYR A 66 3.07 -16.39 -20.96
CA TYR A 66 3.38 -16.18 -19.55
C TYR A 66 3.15 -17.44 -18.68
N HIS A 67 2.74 -18.58 -19.28
CA HIS A 67 2.39 -19.79 -18.51
C HIS A 67 3.55 -20.29 -17.65
N ASN A 68 4.78 -20.21 -18.15
CA ASN A 68 5.98 -20.64 -17.42
C ASN A 68 6.33 -19.72 -16.23
N MET A 69 5.63 -18.60 -16.03
CA MET A 69 5.92 -17.62 -14.98
C MET A 69 4.85 -17.58 -13.88
N THR A 70 3.79 -18.39 -13.99
CA THR A 70 2.65 -18.43 -13.06
C THR A 70 3.04 -18.93 -11.65
N TRP A 71 4.18 -19.60 -11.50
CA TRP A 71 4.73 -20.00 -10.20
C TRP A 71 5.30 -18.82 -9.41
N ARG A 72 5.78 -17.77 -10.09
CA ARG A 72 6.45 -16.59 -9.48
C ARG A 72 5.57 -15.35 -9.44
N PHE A 73 4.67 -15.19 -10.41
CA PHE A 73 3.83 -14.02 -10.56
C PHE A 73 2.35 -14.40 -10.64
N GLU A 74 1.50 -13.55 -10.11
CA GLU A 74 0.06 -13.74 -10.11
C GLU A 74 -0.54 -13.53 -11.50
N ILE A 75 -1.58 -14.31 -11.80
CA ILE A 75 -2.17 -14.40 -13.15
C ILE A 75 -2.71 -13.05 -13.65
N GLY A 76 -3.32 -12.25 -12.77
CA GLY A 76 -3.84 -10.92 -13.16
C GLY A 76 -2.72 -9.96 -13.54
N TYR A 77 -1.59 -10.00 -12.84
CA TYR A 77 -0.42 -9.18 -13.20
C TYR A 77 0.23 -9.65 -14.50
N LEU A 78 0.34 -10.96 -14.71
CA LEU A 78 0.84 -11.54 -15.96
C LEU A 78 -0.05 -11.16 -17.15
N TRP A 79 -1.37 -11.27 -17.00
CA TRP A 79 -2.33 -10.86 -18.00
C TRP A 79 -2.22 -9.37 -18.34
N LEU A 80 -2.07 -8.51 -17.31
CA LEU A 80 -1.86 -7.07 -17.52
C LEU A 80 -0.59 -6.78 -18.34
N ASN A 81 0.53 -7.46 -18.00
CA ASN A 81 1.77 -7.35 -18.77
C ASN A 81 1.56 -7.76 -20.23
N LYS A 82 0.85 -8.86 -20.48
CA LYS A 82 0.53 -9.34 -21.82
C LYS A 82 -0.32 -8.34 -22.61
N VAL A 83 -1.36 -7.78 -21.99
CA VAL A 83 -2.20 -6.78 -22.64
C VAL A 83 -1.39 -5.54 -23.02
N ILE A 84 -0.53 -5.06 -22.12
CA ILE A 84 0.31 -3.89 -22.42
C ILE A 84 1.37 -4.22 -23.46
N SER A 85 1.90 -5.44 -23.52
CA SER A 85 2.88 -5.85 -24.53
C SER A 85 2.34 -5.80 -25.97
N TYR A 86 1.04 -5.85 -26.20
CA TYR A 86 0.44 -5.60 -27.51
C TYR A 86 0.42 -4.11 -27.88
N LEU A 87 0.55 -3.20 -26.91
CA LEU A 87 0.54 -1.75 -27.15
C LEU A 87 1.96 -1.20 -27.29
N THR A 88 2.92 -1.76 -26.57
CA THR A 88 4.31 -1.28 -26.56
C THR A 88 5.28 -2.37 -26.12
N ASN A 89 6.50 -2.30 -26.66
CA ASN A 89 7.66 -3.09 -26.22
C ASN A 89 8.61 -2.28 -25.33
N ASP A 90 8.31 -1.00 -25.09
CA ASP A 90 9.12 -0.11 -24.25
C ASP A 90 8.66 -0.21 -22.79
N PHE A 91 9.62 -0.53 -21.90
CA PHE A 91 9.36 -0.66 -20.48
C PHE A 91 9.03 0.68 -19.81
N THR A 92 9.56 1.78 -20.32
CA THR A 92 9.23 3.12 -19.80
C THR A 92 7.78 3.47 -20.10
N LEU A 93 7.28 3.15 -21.28
CA LEU A 93 5.87 3.32 -21.62
C LEU A 93 4.98 2.36 -20.80
N PHE A 94 5.42 1.12 -20.57
CA PHE A 94 4.74 0.20 -19.65
C PHE A 94 4.61 0.81 -18.26
N LEU A 95 5.69 1.33 -17.68
CA LEU A 95 5.66 2.04 -16.41
C LEU A 95 4.74 3.27 -16.45
N GLY A 96 4.74 4.01 -17.54
CA GLY A 96 3.89 5.18 -17.75
C GLY A 96 2.41 4.84 -17.65
N ILE A 97 1.97 3.79 -18.37
CA ILE A 97 0.56 3.33 -18.32
C ILE A 97 0.14 2.96 -16.89
N ILE A 98 0.97 2.19 -16.20
CA ILE A 98 0.70 1.76 -14.82
C ILE A 98 0.68 2.96 -13.88
N ASN A 99 1.66 3.85 -13.96
CA ASN A 99 1.75 5.01 -13.09
C ASN A 99 0.59 5.99 -13.32
N VAL A 100 0.17 6.23 -14.57
CA VAL A 100 -1.01 7.05 -14.84
C VAL A 100 -2.23 6.50 -14.09
N PHE A 101 -2.48 5.19 -14.16
CA PHE A 101 -3.57 4.56 -13.42
C PHE A 101 -3.43 4.79 -11.91
N ILE A 102 -2.27 4.48 -11.33
CA ILE A 102 -2.00 4.63 -9.89
C ILE A 102 -2.26 6.08 -9.44
N TYR A 103 -1.66 7.06 -10.11
CA TYR A 103 -1.75 8.46 -9.67
C TYR A 103 -3.11 9.10 -9.94
N VAL A 104 -3.85 8.65 -10.95
CA VAL A 104 -5.26 9.04 -11.13
C VAL A 104 -6.12 8.56 -9.99
N VAL A 105 -5.93 7.31 -9.54
CA VAL A 105 -6.70 6.80 -8.39
C VAL A 105 -6.34 7.54 -7.11
N TYR A 106 -5.06 7.79 -6.83
CA TYR A 106 -4.64 8.60 -5.69
C TYR A 106 -5.19 10.03 -5.76
N TYR A 107 -5.23 10.64 -6.95
CA TYR A 107 -5.86 11.95 -7.11
C TYR A 107 -7.34 11.93 -6.71
N ILE A 108 -8.10 10.94 -7.19
CA ILE A 108 -9.53 10.80 -6.86
C ILE A 108 -9.71 10.56 -5.37
N PHE A 109 -8.89 9.69 -4.78
CA PHE A 109 -8.95 9.34 -3.37
C PHE A 109 -8.63 10.54 -2.47
N ILE A 110 -7.51 11.22 -2.69
CA ILE A 110 -7.11 12.40 -1.90
C ILE A 110 -8.15 13.51 -2.06
N LYS A 111 -8.63 13.76 -3.29
CA LYS A 111 -9.65 14.78 -3.53
C LYS A 111 -10.95 14.50 -2.76
N ARG A 112 -11.29 13.24 -2.57
CA ARG A 112 -12.55 12.82 -1.92
C ARG A 112 -12.44 12.85 -0.40
N TYR A 113 -11.34 12.33 0.15
CA TYR A 113 -11.23 12.06 1.59
C TYR A 113 -10.38 13.08 2.36
N SER A 114 -9.54 13.86 1.68
CA SER A 114 -8.70 14.85 2.36
C SER A 114 -9.32 16.23 2.40
N LYS A 115 -9.17 16.90 3.56
CA LYS A 115 -9.49 18.34 3.70
C LYS A 115 -8.32 19.23 3.26
N ASN A 116 -7.07 18.76 3.44
CA ASN A 116 -5.85 19.45 3.04
C ASN A 116 -5.06 18.60 2.06
N TYR A 117 -5.25 18.84 0.77
CA TYR A 117 -4.64 18.04 -0.29
C TYR A 117 -3.12 18.06 -0.27
N MET A 118 -2.53 19.22 0.01
CA MET A 118 -1.07 19.33 0.00
C MET A 118 -0.43 18.61 1.18
N MET A 119 -1.08 18.64 2.35
CA MET A 119 -0.63 17.84 3.49
C MET A 119 -0.69 16.35 3.21
N SER A 120 -1.74 15.88 2.50
CA SER A 120 -1.84 14.48 2.10
C SER A 120 -0.74 14.07 1.13
N VAL A 121 -0.40 14.91 0.14
CA VAL A 121 0.71 14.62 -0.79
C VAL A 121 2.05 14.65 -0.05
N PHE A 122 2.24 15.58 0.88
CA PHE A 122 3.43 15.63 1.71
C PHE A 122 3.58 14.35 2.54
N LEU A 123 2.51 13.89 3.20
CA LEU A 123 2.51 12.63 3.94
C LEU A 123 2.73 11.42 3.03
N PHE A 124 2.07 11.37 1.86
CA PHE A 124 2.28 10.33 0.86
C PHE A 124 3.76 10.18 0.47
N PHE A 125 4.47 11.29 0.35
CA PHE A 125 5.89 11.28 0.07
C PHE A 125 6.73 10.92 1.29
N THR A 126 6.53 11.59 2.44
CA THR A 126 7.38 11.47 3.63
C THR A 126 7.20 10.17 4.39
N LEU A 127 6.01 9.55 4.34
CA LEU A 127 5.76 8.23 4.90
C LEU A 127 6.25 7.08 3.99
N GLY A 128 6.91 7.40 2.88
CA GLY A 128 7.52 6.40 2.00
C GLY A 128 6.55 5.73 1.01
N MET A 129 5.27 6.11 0.98
CA MET A 129 4.29 5.55 0.06
C MET A 129 4.70 5.78 -1.41
N TRP A 130 5.23 6.97 -1.71
CA TRP A 130 5.81 7.23 -3.04
C TRP A 130 6.98 6.29 -3.36
N GLY A 131 7.83 5.98 -2.39
CA GLY A 131 8.92 5.01 -2.56
C GLY A 131 8.41 3.59 -2.89
N ASN A 132 7.26 3.21 -2.35
CA ASN A 132 6.61 1.94 -2.66
C ASN A 132 6.15 1.89 -4.13
N THR A 133 5.65 2.98 -4.70
CA THR A 133 5.29 3.04 -6.13
C THR A 133 6.51 2.80 -7.05
N LEU A 134 7.72 3.10 -6.56
CA LEU A 134 8.96 2.83 -7.28
C LEU A 134 9.42 1.38 -7.14
N SER A 135 9.18 0.74 -6.00
CA SER A 135 9.79 -0.55 -5.65
C SER A 135 8.87 -1.75 -5.86
N ILE A 136 7.60 -1.64 -5.46
CA ILE A 136 6.66 -2.76 -5.37
C ILE A 136 5.40 -2.53 -6.23
N ILE A 137 5.60 -2.33 -7.53
CA ILE A 137 4.55 -1.96 -8.50
C ILE A 137 3.31 -2.85 -8.41
N ARG A 138 3.46 -4.17 -8.27
CA ARG A 138 2.33 -5.11 -8.17
C ARG A 138 1.46 -4.82 -6.96
N LEU A 139 2.09 -4.60 -5.82
CA LEU A 139 1.37 -4.30 -4.59
C LEU A 139 0.68 -2.94 -4.67
N GLU A 140 1.35 -1.94 -5.26
CA GLU A 140 0.75 -0.61 -5.47
C GLU A 140 -0.45 -0.64 -6.43
N LEU A 141 -0.38 -1.44 -7.49
CA LEU A 141 -1.55 -1.69 -8.35
C LEU A 141 -2.69 -2.34 -7.56
N ALA A 142 -2.36 -3.34 -6.74
CA ALA A 142 -3.35 -3.99 -5.90
C ALA A 142 -3.97 -3.01 -4.88
N ILE A 143 -3.16 -2.16 -4.24
CA ILE A 143 -3.63 -1.11 -3.33
C ILE A 143 -4.56 -0.14 -4.05
N THR A 144 -4.18 0.34 -5.23
CA THR A 144 -5.00 1.32 -5.97
C THR A 144 -6.32 0.74 -6.42
N VAL A 145 -6.38 -0.52 -6.85
CA VAL A 145 -7.65 -1.20 -7.15
C VAL A 145 -8.47 -1.42 -5.88
N ALA A 146 -7.83 -1.74 -4.75
CA ALA A 146 -8.50 -1.85 -3.46
C ALA A 146 -9.13 -0.51 -3.02
N LEU A 147 -8.42 0.62 -3.20
CA LEU A 147 -8.94 1.96 -2.94
C LEU A 147 -10.16 2.28 -3.82
N LEU A 148 -10.16 1.86 -5.09
CA LEU A 148 -11.34 1.99 -5.96
C LEU A 148 -12.52 1.19 -5.40
N GLY A 149 -12.30 -0.07 -5.02
CA GLY A 149 -13.32 -0.90 -4.39
C GLY A 149 -13.89 -0.26 -3.14
N PHE A 150 -13.02 0.27 -2.27
CA PHE A 150 -13.42 1.02 -1.08
C PHE A 150 -14.29 2.23 -1.43
N MET A 151 -13.88 3.06 -2.40
CA MET A 151 -14.63 4.23 -2.84
C MET A 151 -16.02 3.90 -3.39
N ILE A 152 -16.16 2.74 -4.05
CA ILE A 152 -17.44 2.24 -4.56
C ILE A 152 -18.34 1.81 -3.40
N ILE A 153 -17.83 1.05 -2.44
CA ILE A 153 -18.57 0.60 -1.25
C ILE A 153 -19.05 1.79 -0.41
N ASP A 154 -18.19 2.79 -0.25
CA ASP A 154 -18.47 3.98 0.55
C ASP A 154 -19.56 4.87 -0.10
N ASN A 155 -19.63 4.88 -1.44
CA ASN A 155 -20.53 5.76 -2.17
C ASN A 155 -21.99 5.27 -2.20
N ASN A 156 -22.24 3.95 -2.10
CA ASN A 156 -23.58 3.40 -2.30
C ASN A 156 -23.86 2.15 -1.45
N LYS A 157 -24.89 2.23 -0.64
CA LYS A 157 -25.43 1.05 0.07
C LYS A 157 -25.95 -0.04 -0.88
N LEU A 158 -26.35 0.31 -2.11
CA LEU A 158 -26.87 -0.63 -3.13
C LEU A 158 -25.76 -1.29 -3.99
N ASN A 159 -24.59 -0.67 -4.10
CA ASN A 159 -23.50 -1.19 -4.95
C ASN A 159 -22.43 -1.98 -4.17
N SER A 160 -22.78 -2.51 -2.98
CA SER A 160 -21.86 -3.38 -2.22
C SER A 160 -21.31 -4.54 -3.04
N PHE A 161 -22.14 -5.13 -3.90
CA PHE A 161 -21.73 -6.26 -4.75
C PHE A 161 -20.59 -5.86 -5.69
N TRP A 162 -20.73 -4.78 -6.45
CA TRP A 162 -19.68 -4.27 -7.34
C TRP A 162 -18.44 -3.84 -6.57
N GLY A 163 -18.62 -3.18 -5.44
CA GLY A 163 -17.50 -2.79 -4.58
C GLY A 163 -16.72 -3.99 -4.05
N ILE A 164 -17.42 -5.04 -3.60
CA ILE A 164 -16.79 -6.29 -3.15
C ILE A 164 -16.09 -6.99 -4.33
N SER A 165 -16.74 -7.07 -5.50
CA SER A 165 -16.15 -7.68 -6.69
C SER A 165 -14.86 -6.98 -7.11
N VAL A 166 -14.85 -5.64 -7.14
CA VAL A 166 -13.64 -4.85 -7.43
C VAL A 166 -12.59 -5.05 -6.33
N SER A 167 -12.99 -5.21 -5.08
CA SER A 167 -12.08 -5.45 -3.96
C SER A 167 -11.43 -6.84 -3.98
N LEU A 168 -11.91 -7.79 -4.79
CA LEU A 168 -11.29 -9.10 -4.99
C LEU A 168 -10.24 -9.10 -6.12
N ILE A 169 -10.32 -8.16 -7.07
CA ILE A 169 -9.34 -8.05 -8.17
C ILE A 169 -7.90 -7.90 -7.64
N PRO A 170 -7.60 -7.11 -6.59
CA PRO A 170 -6.26 -7.01 -6.02
C PRO A 170 -5.57 -8.34 -5.76
N VAL A 171 -6.33 -9.37 -5.36
CA VAL A 171 -5.78 -10.71 -5.08
C VAL A 171 -5.18 -11.35 -6.33
N THR A 172 -5.73 -11.06 -7.51
CA THR A 172 -5.19 -11.56 -8.79
C THR A 172 -3.92 -10.83 -9.22
N LEU A 173 -3.71 -9.60 -8.73
CA LEU A 173 -2.50 -8.80 -8.99
C LEU A 173 -1.39 -9.13 -8.00
N GLN A 174 -1.75 -9.37 -6.74
CA GLN A 174 -0.84 -9.69 -5.65
C GLN A 174 -1.58 -10.52 -4.59
N ARG A 175 -1.18 -11.77 -4.35
CA ARG A 175 -1.86 -12.71 -3.42
C ARG A 175 -1.99 -12.15 -2.01
N ILE A 176 -1.00 -11.43 -1.54
CA ILE A 176 -0.98 -10.80 -0.22
C ILE A 176 -2.18 -9.84 -0.01
N SER A 177 -2.75 -9.30 -1.08
CA SER A 177 -3.90 -8.39 -1.03
C SER A 177 -5.18 -9.04 -0.51
N ILE A 178 -5.22 -10.37 -0.34
CA ILE A 178 -6.33 -11.05 0.34
C ILE A 178 -6.57 -10.48 1.74
N ILE A 179 -5.52 -9.98 2.37
CA ILE A 179 -5.59 -9.33 3.69
C ILE A 179 -6.45 -8.07 3.63
N TYR A 180 -6.51 -7.37 2.48
CA TYR A 180 -7.40 -6.22 2.30
C TYR A 180 -8.88 -6.63 2.43
N VAL A 181 -9.25 -7.82 1.96
CA VAL A 181 -10.63 -8.33 2.12
C VAL A 181 -10.98 -8.43 3.62
N LEU A 182 -10.01 -8.80 4.46
CA LEU A 182 -10.18 -8.77 5.91
C LEU A 182 -10.37 -7.34 6.45
N GLY A 183 -9.83 -6.35 5.77
CA GLY A 183 -10.06 -4.93 6.08
C GLY A 183 -11.53 -4.51 5.95
N LEU A 184 -12.31 -5.19 5.11
CA LEU A 184 -13.76 -4.96 5.00
C LEU A 184 -14.53 -5.34 6.29
N LEU A 185 -13.93 -6.18 7.14
CA LEU A 185 -14.46 -6.58 8.45
C LEU A 185 -14.12 -5.57 9.56
N VAL A 186 -13.30 -4.58 9.25
CA VAL A 186 -12.90 -3.54 10.23
C VAL A 186 -14.13 -2.69 10.59
N PRO A 187 -14.39 -2.47 11.89
CA PRO A 187 -15.55 -1.71 12.33
C PRO A 187 -15.56 -0.27 11.79
N LYS A 188 -16.71 0.19 11.31
CA LYS A 188 -16.92 1.59 10.86
C LYS A 188 -16.94 2.61 12.01
N ARG A 189 -17.02 2.14 13.26
CA ARG A 189 -17.00 2.99 14.47
C ARG A 189 -15.87 2.55 15.38
N ILE A 190 -15.27 3.50 16.09
CA ILE A 190 -14.24 3.17 17.07
C ILE A 190 -14.90 2.44 18.24
N ASN A 191 -14.45 1.21 18.50
CA ASN A 191 -14.94 0.35 19.55
C ASN A 191 -13.76 -0.07 20.45
N LYS A 192 -13.84 0.31 21.73
CA LYS A 192 -12.80 -0.03 22.73
C LYS A 192 -12.59 -1.56 22.87
N LYS A 193 -13.65 -2.36 22.70
CA LYS A 193 -13.55 -3.82 22.71
C LYS A 193 -12.74 -4.32 21.52
N PHE A 194 -13.03 -3.80 20.32
CA PHE A 194 -12.26 -4.12 19.12
C PHE A 194 -10.77 -3.80 19.28
N LEU A 195 -10.43 -2.59 19.73
CA LEU A 195 -9.04 -2.18 19.94
C LEU A 195 -8.32 -3.10 20.96
N ARG A 196 -8.98 -3.44 22.07
CA ARG A 196 -8.41 -4.31 23.10
C ARG A 196 -8.21 -5.74 22.60
N TYR A 197 -9.26 -6.37 22.06
CA TYR A 197 -9.17 -7.77 21.63
C TYR A 197 -8.21 -7.94 20.44
N SER A 198 -8.22 -7.04 19.48
CA SER A 198 -7.29 -7.09 18.34
C SER A 198 -5.83 -6.94 18.80
N LEU A 199 -5.55 -6.07 19.77
CA LEU A 199 -4.22 -5.96 20.38
C LEU A 199 -3.81 -7.26 21.08
N THR A 200 -4.70 -7.83 21.88
CA THR A 200 -4.42 -9.11 22.58
C THR A 200 -4.12 -10.22 21.57
N ILE A 201 -4.92 -10.33 20.50
CA ILE A 201 -4.69 -11.33 19.43
C ILE A 201 -3.33 -11.08 18.75
N ALA A 202 -2.98 -9.83 18.45
CA ALA A 202 -1.69 -9.50 17.83
C ALA A 202 -0.51 -9.85 18.77
N LEU A 203 -0.60 -9.58 20.06
CA LEU A 203 0.44 -9.95 21.01
C LEU A 203 0.60 -11.47 21.13
N ILE A 204 -0.50 -12.22 21.17
CA ILE A 204 -0.45 -13.69 21.12
C ILE A 204 0.19 -14.16 19.80
N ALA A 205 -0.18 -13.56 18.68
CA ALA A 205 0.39 -13.89 17.36
C ALA A 205 1.92 -13.65 17.33
N VAL A 206 2.42 -12.57 17.90
CA VAL A 206 3.88 -12.30 18.01
C VAL A 206 4.62 -13.45 18.74
N LEU A 207 3.99 -14.06 19.75
CA LEU A 207 4.60 -15.14 20.52
C LEU A 207 4.48 -16.49 19.81
N VAL A 208 3.34 -16.77 19.17
CA VAL A 208 3.02 -18.09 18.62
C VAL A 208 3.46 -18.24 17.16
N LEU A 209 3.48 -17.15 16.39
CA LEU A 209 3.76 -17.19 14.95
C LEU A 209 5.12 -17.82 14.60
N PRO A 210 6.23 -17.54 15.30
CA PRO A 210 7.52 -18.18 15.03
C PRO A 210 7.45 -19.72 15.13
N THR A 211 6.74 -20.22 16.15
CA THR A 211 6.57 -21.68 16.34
C THR A 211 5.74 -22.28 15.20
N ILE A 212 4.66 -21.61 14.79
CA ILE A 212 3.83 -22.04 13.67
C ILE A 212 4.63 -22.06 12.38
N ILE A 213 5.39 -21.01 12.09
CA ILE A 213 6.20 -20.90 10.86
C ILE A 213 7.25 -21.99 10.82
N ASN A 214 7.96 -22.26 11.92
CA ASN A 214 8.94 -23.33 11.99
C ASN A 214 8.29 -24.71 11.81
N TYR A 215 7.11 -24.94 12.40
CA TYR A 215 6.35 -26.17 12.20
C TYR A 215 5.90 -26.36 10.75
N VAL A 216 5.32 -25.33 10.13
CA VAL A 216 4.95 -25.35 8.71
C VAL A 216 6.17 -25.55 7.81
N GLY A 217 7.29 -24.91 8.15
CA GLY A 217 8.56 -25.09 7.44
C GLY A 217 9.07 -26.54 7.49
N SER A 218 8.87 -27.23 8.61
CA SER A 218 9.23 -28.65 8.71
C SER A 218 8.35 -29.58 7.87
N LEU A 219 7.09 -29.20 7.64
CA LEU A 219 6.14 -29.96 6.82
C LEU A 219 6.29 -29.70 5.31
N VAL A 220 6.75 -28.51 4.93
CA VAL A 220 6.89 -28.09 3.54
C VAL A 220 8.35 -27.68 3.27
N PRO A 221 9.22 -28.62 2.84
CA PRO A 221 10.65 -28.36 2.64
C PRO A 221 10.93 -27.18 1.71
N TYR A 222 10.16 -27.03 0.64
CA TYR A 222 10.26 -25.89 -0.29
C TYR A 222 10.06 -24.54 0.40
N PHE A 223 9.12 -24.47 1.37
CA PHE A 223 8.88 -23.25 2.14
C PHE A 223 10.08 -22.94 3.04
N SER A 224 10.66 -23.96 3.68
CA SER A 224 11.84 -23.80 4.54
C SER A 224 13.07 -23.36 3.75
N GLU A 225 13.33 -23.95 2.59
CA GLU A 225 14.44 -23.58 1.72
C GLU A 225 14.33 -22.16 1.17
N PHE A 226 13.14 -21.77 0.72
CA PHE A 226 12.96 -20.50 0.03
C PHE A 226 12.80 -19.32 1.00
N TYR A 227 12.14 -19.52 2.14
CA TYR A 227 11.77 -18.43 3.06
C TYR A 227 12.55 -18.42 4.36
N LEU A 228 13.02 -19.58 4.85
CA LEU A 228 13.70 -19.68 6.14
C LEU A 228 15.23 -19.81 6.01
N GLN A 229 15.74 -20.54 5.01
CA GLN A 229 17.18 -20.84 4.88
C GLN A 229 17.98 -19.87 4.01
N ARG A 230 17.36 -19.14 3.09
CA ARG A 230 18.09 -18.16 2.27
C ARG A 230 18.37 -16.88 3.01
N GLY A 231 19.42 -16.92 3.83
CA GLY A 231 20.25 -15.77 4.17
C GLY A 231 19.54 -14.51 4.64
N GLY A 232 18.81 -14.56 5.74
CA GLY A 232 18.51 -13.35 6.50
C GLY A 232 17.44 -12.41 5.94
N MET A 233 16.90 -12.65 4.75
CA MET A 233 15.87 -11.76 4.19
C MET A 233 14.50 -11.94 4.85
N TYR A 234 14.24 -13.17 5.36
CA TYR A 234 12.98 -13.56 6.02
C TYR A 234 13.22 -14.35 7.32
N SER A 235 14.44 -14.28 7.88
CA SER A 235 14.77 -15.01 9.10
C SER A 235 13.90 -14.55 10.26
N VAL A 236 13.44 -15.51 11.04
CA VAL A 236 12.70 -15.29 12.29
C VAL A 236 13.58 -14.61 13.36
N ASP A 237 14.90 -14.58 13.15
CA ASP A 237 15.89 -14.26 14.19
C ASP A 237 16.36 -12.79 14.21
N GLY A 238 15.83 -11.92 13.37
CA GLY A 238 16.31 -10.53 13.33
C GLY A 238 15.19 -9.48 13.25
N ILE A 239 15.05 -8.66 14.29
CA ILE A 239 14.20 -7.45 14.23
C ILE A 239 14.92 -6.42 13.36
N LYS A 240 14.36 -6.08 12.20
CA LYS A 240 14.89 -5.03 11.34
C LYS A 240 14.51 -3.65 11.88
N LEU A 241 15.50 -2.75 11.99
CA LEU A 241 15.29 -1.38 12.44
C LEU A 241 14.21 -0.68 11.60
N ALA A 242 14.19 -0.92 10.28
CA ALA A 242 13.17 -0.36 9.38
C ALA A 242 11.74 -0.78 9.77
N SER A 243 11.51 -2.06 10.12
CA SER A 243 10.21 -2.55 10.55
C SER A 243 9.77 -1.92 11.88
N VAL A 244 10.71 -1.71 12.81
CA VAL A 244 10.44 -1.01 14.07
C VAL A 244 10.06 0.44 13.80
N MET A 245 10.77 1.14 12.92
CA MET A 245 10.46 2.52 12.56
C MET A 245 9.08 2.65 11.91
N ASN A 246 8.76 1.75 10.98
CA ASN A 246 7.42 1.70 10.36
C ASN A 246 6.32 1.47 11.40
N MET A 247 6.54 0.55 12.35
CA MET A 247 5.59 0.29 13.43
C MET A 247 5.38 1.52 14.32
N ILE A 248 6.47 2.21 14.71
CA ILE A 248 6.39 3.44 15.51
C ILE A 248 5.62 4.53 14.76
N MET A 249 5.90 4.71 13.47
CA MET A 249 5.19 5.68 12.63
C MET A 249 3.69 5.37 12.57
N ALA A 250 3.29 4.08 12.39
CA ALA A 250 1.89 3.68 12.44
C ALA A 250 1.22 4.02 13.75
N LEU A 251 1.90 3.72 14.84
CA LEU A 251 1.38 4.01 16.16
C LEU A 251 1.17 5.51 16.35
N LEU A 252 2.14 6.34 15.94
CA LEU A 252 2.03 7.80 16.04
C LEU A 252 0.86 8.34 15.21
N VAL A 253 0.69 7.89 13.97
CA VAL A 253 -0.43 8.28 13.10
C VAL A 253 -1.77 7.87 13.73
N PHE A 254 -1.86 6.63 14.25
CA PHE A 254 -3.05 6.16 14.96
C PHE A 254 -3.35 7.02 16.19
N LEU A 255 -2.37 7.25 17.06
CA LEU A 255 -2.57 8.04 18.30
C LEU A 255 -3.02 9.46 17.97
N PHE A 256 -2.39 10.10 17.00
CA PHE A 256 -2.77 11.44 16.56
C PHE A 256 -4.20 11.48 16.02
N GLY A 257 -4.55 10.55 15.14
CA GLY A 257 -5.92 10.42 14.63
C GLY A 257 -6.94 10.12 15.72
N PHE A 258 -6.59 9.25 16.67
CA PHE A 258 -7.45 8.90 17.79
C PHE A 258 -7.70 10.08 18.75
N ILE A 259 -6.66 10.87 19.05
CA ILE A 259 -6.77 12.10 19.86
C ILE A 259 -7.69 13.12 19.17
N ILE A 260 -7.51 13.35 17.88
CA ILE A 260 -8.38 14.25 17.11
C ILE A 260 -9.82 13.74 17.15
N TYR A 261 -10.03 12.45 16.88
CA TYR A 261 -11.36 11.86 16.91
C TYR A 261 -12.05 12.03 18.27
N THR A 262 -11.34 11.72 19.37
CA THR A 262 -11.93 11.83 20.73
C THR A 262 -12.24 13.27 21.12
N LYS A 263 -11.40 14.23 20.68
CA LYS A 263 -11.58 15.65 20.99
C LYS A 263 -12.76 16.26 20.23
N TYR A 264 -12.95 15.90 18.97
CA TYR A 264 -13.92 16.57 18.08
C TYR A 264 -15.18 15.74 17.78
N ASN A 265 -15.22 14.46 18.14
CA ASN A 265 -16.37 13.56 17.85
C ASN A 265 -17.71 14.05 18.47
N LYS A 266 -17.65 14.88 19.50
CA LYS A 266 -18.85 15.43 20.16
C LYS A 266 -19.49 16.60 19.39
N THR A 267 -18.72 17.25 18.52
CA THR A 267 -19.12 18.54 17.91
C THR A 267 -19.35 18.46 16.40
N ASP A 268 -18.80 17.47 15.71
CA ASP A 268 -18.83 17.41 14.23
C ASP A 268 -19.18 16.00 13.71
N ASN A 269 -20.31 15.92 12.95
CA ASN A 269 -20.71 14.65 12.32
C ASN A 269 -19.72 14.15 11.27
N GLN A 270 -18.96 15.05 10.64
CA GLN A 270 -17.94 14.67 9.62
C GLN A 270 -16.80 13.85 10.21
N ILE A 271 -16.54 13.95 11.51
CA ILE A 271 -15.45 13.20 12.18
C ILE A 271 -15.84 11.74 12.40
N LYS A 272 -17.14 11.41 12.44
CA LYS A 272 -17.60 10.02 12.52
C LYS A 272 -17.17 9.20 11.30
N ASP A 273 -17.05 9.83 10.14
CA ASP A 273 -16.67 9.18 8.89
C ASP A 273 -15.16 8.80 8.88
N ILE A 274 -14.34 9.45 9.71
CA ILE A 274 -12.89 9.15 9.83
C ILE A 274 -12.62 7.91 10.72
N ALA A 275 -13.61 7.46 11.49
CA ALA A 275 -13.43 6.34 12.42
C ALA A 275 -12.96 5.04 11.74
N LEU A 276 -13.45 4.76 10.53
CA LEU A 276 -13.03 3.61 9.74
C LEU A 276 -11.54 3.72 9.36
N GLN A 277 -11.09 4.89 8.89
CA GLN A 277 -9.70 5.14 8.53
C GLN A 277 -8.77 4.96 9.73
N ILE A 278 -9.16 5.47 10.92
CA ILE A 278 -8.40 5.29 12.15
C ILE A 278 -8.31 3.81 12.52
N ASN A 279 -9.39 3.04 12.40
CA ASN A 279 -9.39 1.61 12.66
C ASN A 279 -8.56 0.84 11.62
N MET A 280 -8.50 1.29 10.37
CA MET A 280 -7.62 0.73 9.33
C MET A 280 -6.16 0.95 9.70
N VAL A 281 -5.76 2.18 10.08
CA VAL A 281 -4.40 2.47 10.56
C VAL A 281 -4.04 1.64 11.78
N TRP A 282 -4.98 1.46 12.73
CA TRP A 282 -4.81 0.55 13.85
C TRP A 282 -4.54 -0.88 13.42
N SER A 283 -5.30 -1.40 12.46
CA SER A 283 -5.08 -2.74 11.92
C SER A 283 -3.72 -2.86 11.23
N GLY A 284 -3.29 -1.83 10.48
CA GLY A 284 -1.95 -1.73 9.90
C GLY A 284 -0.85 -1.76 10.96
N PHE A 285 -1.01 -1.03 12.06
CA PHE A 285 -0.09 -1.08 13.21
C PHE A 285 0.01 -2.49 13.80
N LEU A 286 -1.12 -3.19 13.99
CA LEU A 286 -1.11 -4.56 14.53
C LEU A 286 -0.40 -5.54 13.59
N ILE A 287 -0.57 -5.40 12.28
CA ILE A 287 0.16 -6.20 11.29
C ILE A 287 1.65 -5.93 11.40
N LEU A 288 2.07 -4.66 11.52
CA LEU A 288 3.47 -4.29 11.71
C LEU A 288 4.05 -4.83 13.03
N LEU A 289 3.27 -4.83 14.10
CA LEU A 289 3.68 -5.43 15.37
C LEU A 289 3.98 -6.93 15.21
N VAL A 290 3.12 -7.66 14.50
CA VAL A 290 3.33 -9.08 14.21
C VAL A 290 4.50 -9.29 13.25
N SER A 291 4.70 -8.39 12.28
CA SER A 291 5.77 -8.46 11.30
C SER A 291 7.18 -8.32 11.89
N LEU A 292 7.31 -7.77 13.11
CA LEU A 292 8.60 -7.74 13.81
C LEU A 292 9.22 -9.14 13.97
N ARG A 293 8.40 -10.17 14.02
CA ARG A 293 8.84 -11.57 14.08
C ARG A 293 8.87 -12.25 12.72
N PHE A 294 8.18 -11.70 11.72
CA PHE A 294 8.15 -12.26 10.37
C PHE A 294 8.03 -11.15 9.33
N ASN A 295 9.18 -10.71 8.84
CA ASN A 295 9.32 -9.53 7.97
C ASN A 295 8.48 -9.55 6.67
N LEU A 296 8.05 -10.74 6.20
CA LEU A 296 7.18 -10.84 5.03
C LEU A 296 5.84 -10.11 5.24
N LEU A 297 5.35 -10.06 6.49
CA LEU A 297 4.10 -9.39 6.83
C LEU A 297 4.18 -7.87 6.76
N ASP A 298 5.37 -7.27 6.71
CA ASP A 298 5.51 -5.82 6.50
C ASP A 298 4.75 -5.35 5.26
N ARG A 299 4.82 -6.12 4.19
CA ARG A 299 4.13 -5.81 2.92
C ARG A 299 2.61 -5.79 3.07
N CYS A 300 2.06 -6.54 4.02
CA CYS A 300 0.63 -6.58 4.31
C CYS A 300 0.13 -5.27 4.94
N SER A 301 0.98 -4.59 5.70
CA SER A 301 0.62 -3.34 6.38
C SER A 301 0.41 -2.20 5.40
N TYR A 302 1.12 -2.16 4.28
CA TYR A 302 0.99 -1.10 3.27
C TYR A 302 -0.44 -0.96 2.74
N LEU A 303 -1.21 -2.06 2.72
CA LEU A 303 -2.61 -2.06 2.32
C LEU A 303 -3.51 -1.21 3.27
N TYR A 304 -3.11 -1.09 4.53
CA TYR A 304 -3.90 -0.40 5.56
C TYR A 304 -3.41 1.03 5.84
N TRP A 305 -2.19 1.35 5.42
CA TRP A 305 -1.60 2.66 5.64
C TRP A 305 -2.04 3.71 4.62
N ASN A 306 -2.46 3.28 3.45
CA ASN A 306 -2.89 4.16 2.37
C ASN A 306 -4.30 4.75 2.59
N PHE A 307 -4.97 4.37 3.69
CA PHE A 307 -6.24 4.94 4.13
C PHE A 307 -6.01 6.08 5.12
#